data_ff1ebaaf1bef67d923c154a71cfaff42
#
_entry.id   ff1ebaaf1bef67d923c154a71cfaff42
#
_cell.length_a   1.000
_cell.length_b   1.000
_cell.length_c   1.000
_cell.angle_alpha   90.00
_cell.angle_beta   90.00
_cell.angle_gamma   90.00
#
_symmetry.space_group_name_H-M   'P 1'
#
loop_
_entity.id
_entity.type
_entity.pdbx_description
1 polymer ?
#
loop_
_entity_poly.entity_id
_entity_poly.type
_entity_poly.pdbx_seq_one_letter_code
_entity_poly.pdbx_strand_id
1 'polypeptide(L)'
;MLGDHHPKEVLNIIHERKHYGWPYCYEFQVLDNYFGISFDCSKTEVPAYTFTAHMAPLGLSCYQKGMPPKRYDHSVFFAFHGSWNKSIPIGYKVTRLKLDSMGNIISHEDFINVWFNKDGSPSGSLVDIEYSPEGDLYLSDDFLGVVYKLNTH
;
A
#
# COMPACT_ATOMS: atom_id res chain seq x y z
N MET A 1 -18.75 -2.44 4.41
CA MET A 1 -17.55 -2.35 5.25
C MET A 1 -17.69 -3.35 6.38
N LEU A 2 -16.60 -4.05 6.73
CA LEU A 2 -16.64 -5.19 7.65
C LEU A 2 -16.03 -4.85 9.03
N GLY A 3 -16.18 -3.59 9.48
CA GLY A 3 -15.61 -3.06 10.73
C GLY A 3 -14.14 -2.64 10.58
N ASP A 4 -13.48 -2.38 11.72
CA ASP A 4 -12.12 -1.80 11.78
C ASP A 4 -11.00 -2.72 11.27
N HIS A 5 -11.24 -4.02 11.20
CA HIS A 5 -10.20 -5.01 10.93
C HIS A 5 -10.27 -5.62 9.53
N HIS A 6 -11.38 -5.41 8.80
CA HIS A 6 -11.63 -6.01 7.50
C HIS A 6 -12.32 -5.03 6.53
N PRO A 7 -12.12 -5.22 5.23
CA PRO A 7 -11.06 -6.03 4.63
C PRO A 7 -9.69 -5.35 4.81
N LYS A 8 -8.63 -6.16 4.89
CA LYS A 8 -7.25 -5.67 4.81
C LYS A 8 -6.95 -5.15 3.43
N GLU A 9 -6.04 -4.20 3.31
CA GLU A 9 -5.48 -3.80 2.04
C GLU A 9 -4.57 -4.89 1.49
N VAL A 10 -4.58 -5.11 0.18
CA VAL A 10 -3.84 -6.22 -0.44
C VAL A 10 -2.92 -5.73 -1.55
N LEU A 11 -1.75 -6.34 -1.64
CA LEU A 11 -0.86 -6.26 -2.79
C LEU A 11 -0.96 -7.57 -3.57
N ASN A 12 -1.35 -7.50 -4.83
CA ASN A 12 -1.41 -8.64 -5.74
C ASN A 12 -0.32 -8.54 -6.81
N ILE A 13 0.30 -9.69 -7.13
CA ILE A 13 1.08 -9.85 -8.36
C ILE A 13 0.10 -10.32 -9.44
N ILE A 14 -0.05 -9.49 -10.48
CA ILE A 14 -1.08 -9.73 -11.48
C ILE A 14 -0.58 -10.72 -12.55
N HIS A 15 -1.33 -11.79 -12.73
CA HIS A 15 -1.13 -12.80 -13.77
C HIS A 15 -2.34 -12.85 -14.72
N GLU A 16 -2.07 -13.13 -15.99
CA GLU A 16 -3.11 -13.23 -17.01
C GLU A 16 -4.16 -14.31 -16.64
N ARG A 17 -5.43 -13.99 -16.84
CA ARG A 17 -6.58 -14.87 -16.62
C ARG A 17 -6.76 -15.40 -15.19
N LYS A 18 -6.22 -14.73 -14.21
CA LYS A 18 -6.38 -15.09 -12.80
C LYS A 18 -7.47 -14.27 -12.12
N HIS A 19 -8.10 -14.84 -11.12
CA HIS A 19 -9.15 -14.23 -10.32
C HIS A 19 -8.60 -13.88 -8.93
N TYR A 20 -8.81 -12.63 -8.48
CA TYR A 20 -8.24 -12.10 -7.22
C TYR A 20 -9.31 -11.92 -6.11
N GLY A 21 -10.42 -12.60 -6.22
CA GLY A 21 -11.43 -12.74 -5.19
C GLY A 21 -12.66 -11.87 -5.37
N TRP A 22 -12.52 -10.57 -5.58
CA TRP A 22 -13.66 -9.65 -5.63
C TRP A 22 -14.70 -10.02 -6.72
N PRO A 23 -16.02 -9.95 -6.41
CA PRO A 23 -16.64 -9.56 -5.12
C PRO A 23 -16.87 -10.73 -4.15
N TYR A 24 -16.49 -11.95 -4.50
CA TYR A 24 -16.87 -13.16 -3.78
C TYR A 24 -15.99 -13.47 -2.59
N CYS A 25 -14.72 -13.10 -2.68
CA CYS A 25 -13.71 -13.35 -1.65
C CYS A 25 -12.83 -12.11 -1.47
N TYR A 26 -12.23 -11.99 -0.29
CA TYR A 26 -11.29 -10.91 0.04
C TYR A 26 -10.09 -11.46 0.82
N GLU A 27 -9.04 -10.66 0.97
CA GLU A 27 -7.82 -11.03 1.69
C GLU A 27 -7.25 -12.39 1.24
N PHE A 28 -6.89 -13.26 2.18
CA PHE A 28 -6.45 -14.62 1.94
C PHE A 28 -7.63 -15.58 1.74
N GLN A 29 -8.35 -15.40 0.63
CA GLN A 29 -9.46 -16.30 0.23
C GLN A 29 -10.60 -16.38 1.28
N VAL A 30 -10.84 -15.29 2.01
CA VAL A 30 -11.96 -15.20 2.94
C VAL A 30 -13.24 -14.99 2.15
N LEU A 31 -14.24 -15.85 2.38
CA LEU A 31 -15.52 -15.80 1.70
C LEU A 31 -16.32 -14.56 2.13
N ASP A 32 -16.84 -13.80 1.18
CA ASP A 32 -17.81 -12.76 1.48
C ASP A 32 -19.18 -13.39 1.79
N ASN A 33 -19.74 -13.05 2.93
CA ASN A 33 -20.98 -13.68 3.43
C ASN A 33 -22.22 -13.31 2.60
N TYR A 34 -22.15 -12.26 1.79
CA TYR A 34 -23.27 -11.79 0.99
C TYR A 34 -23.12 -12.13 -0.50
N PHE A 35 -21.95 -11.84 -1.08
CA PHE A 35 -21.67 -12.07 -2.50
C PHE A 35 -21.02 -13.43 -2.78
N GLY A 36 -20.38 -14.03 -1.79
CA GLY A 36 -19.60 -15.25 -1.95
C GLY A 36 -20.43 -16.55 -1.87
N ILE A 37 -21.74 -16.49 -1.66
CA ILE A 37 -22.59 -17.67 -1.51
C ILE A 37 -22.38 -18.62 -2.70
N SER A 38 -21.94 -19.84 -2.41
CA SER A 38 -21.62 -20.89 -3.40
C SER A 38 -20.35 -20.66 -4.23
N PHE A 39 -19.53 -19.63 -3.94
CA PHE A 39 -18.25 -19.44 -4.62
C PHE A 39 -17.12 -20.17 -3.89
N ASP A 40 -16.23 -20.79 -4.66
CA ASP A 40 -15.06 -21.49 -4.12
C ASP A 40 -13.83 -20.56 -4.11
N CYS A 41 -13.54 -19.96 -2.97
CA CYS A 41 -12.41 -19.03 -2.81
C CYS A 41 -11.04 -19.68 -3.07
N SER A 42 -10.92 -21.01 -2.98
CA SER A 42 -9.65 -21.68 -3.28
C SER A 42 -9.22 -21.56 -4.74
N LYS A 43 -10.12 -21.13 -5.62
CA LYS A 43 -9.85 -20.85 -7.05
C LYS A 43 -9.31 -19.45 -7.31
N THR A 44 -9.20 -18.63 -6.30
CA THR A 44 -8.65 -17.27 -6.41
C THR A 44 -7.16 -17.25 -6.08
N GLU A 45 -6.45 -16.28 -6.64
CA GLU A 45 -5.06 -16.04 -6.26
C GLU A 45 -5.00 -15.40 -4.86
N VAL A 46 -4.03 -15.82 -4.08
CA VAL A 46 -3.75 -15.19 -2.78
C VAL A 46 -2.92 -13.93 -2.97
N PRO A 47 -3.13 -12.88 -2.15
CA PRO A 47 -2.30 -11.69 -2.22
C PRO A 47 -0.86 -11.99 -1.84
N ALA A 48 0.09 -11.31 -2.52
CA ALA A 48 1.51 -11.38 -2.19
C ALA A 48 1.81 -10.75 -0.82
N TYR A 49 1.01 -9.75 -0.42
CA TYR A 49 1.13 -9.08 0.87
C TYR A 49 -0.21 -8.47 1.31
N THR A 50 -0.36 -8.29 2.63
CA THR A 50 -1.50 -7.56 3.20
C THR A 50 -1.03 -6.46 4.14
N PHE A 51 -1.70 -5.31 4.07
CA PHE A 51 -1.54 -4.22 5.02
C PHE A 51 -2.75 -4.17 5.97
N THR A 52 -2.64 -3.37 7.01
CA THR A 52 -3.76 -3.14 7.92
C THR A 52 -4.96 -2.56 7.17
N ALA A 53 -6.17 -2.99 7.55
CA ALA A 53 -7.41 -2.54 6.94
C ALA A 53 -7.58 -1.01 6.99
N HIS A 54 -8.11 -0.46 5.92
CA HIS A 54 -8.49 0.96 5.78
C HIS A 54 -7.33 1.96 5.73
N MET A 55 -6.12 1.52 5.43
CA MET A 55 -4.99 2.43 5.22
C MET A 55 -5.05 3.18 3.89
N ALA A 56 -5.83 2.69 2.93
CA ALA A 56 -6.02 3.23 1.58
C ALA A 56 -4.68 3.44 0.83
N PRO A 57 -4.02 2.38 0.35
CA PRO A 57 -2.85 2.48 -0.51
C PRO A 57 -3.27 2.98 -1.89
N LEU A 58 -3.02 4.25 -2.21
CA LEU A 58 -3.41 4.85 -3.49
C LEU A 58 -2.25 4.87 -4.49
N GLY A 59 -1.04 5.23 -4.04
CA GLY A 59 0.15 5.28 -4.87
C GLY A 59 1.10 4.12 -4.61
N LEU A 60 1.76 3.65 -5.67
CA LEU A 60 2.79 2.61 -5.63
C LEU A 60 3.89 2.91 -6.64
N SER A 61 5.15 2.91 -6.19
CA SER A 61 6.31 3.01 -7.08
C SER A 61 7.34 1.93 -6.77
N CYS A 62 7.82 1.27 -7.84
CA CYS A 62 8.91 0.31 -7.75
C CYS A 62 10.24 1.02 -7.98
N TYR A 63 11.16 0.93 -7.01
CA TYR A 63 12.47 1.52 -7.16
C TYR A 63 13.28 0.79 -8.23
N GLN A 64 13.67 1.53 -9.29
CA GLN A 64 14.38 0.96 -10.41
C GLN A 64 15.81 0.61 -10.03
N LYS A 65 16.24 -0.61 -10.38
CA LYS A 65 17.59 -1.08 -10.11
C LYS A 65 18.65 -0.15 -10.72
N GLY A 66 19.59 0.27 -9.90
CA GLY A 66 20.71 1.11 -10.31
C GLY A 66 20.48 2.61 -10.19
N MET A 67 19.29 3.06 -9.82
CA MET A 67 19.06 4.46 -9.44
C MET A 67 19.80 4.76 -8.12
N PRO A 68 20.31 6.00 -7.94
CA PRO A 68 20.83 6.43 -6.64
C PRO A 68 19.69 6.77 -5.66
N PRO A 69 19.83 6.48 -4.35
CA PRO A 69 20.88 5.67 -3.75
C PRO A 69 20.57 4.17 -3.80
N LYS A 70 21.58 3.35 -4.07
CA LYS A 70 21.47 1.88 -4.21
C LYS A 70 20.84 1.15 -3.00
N ARG A 71 20.79 1.79 -1.81
CA ARG A 71 20.15 1.21 -0.62
C ARG A 71 18.66 0.94 -0.79
N TYR A 72 18.04 1.50 -1.82
CA TYR A 72 16.63 1.29 -2.16
C TYR A 72 16.41 0.29 -3.29
N ASP A 73 17.47 -0.27 -3.88
CA ASP A 73 17.34 -1.35 -4.84
C ASP A 73 16.43 -2.47 -4.28
N HIS A 74 15.63 -3.07 -5.16
CA HIS A 74 14.66 -4.10 -4.79
C HIS A 74 13.63 -3.63 -3.74
N SER A 75 13.13 -2.42 -3.88
CA SER A 75 12.11 -1.87 -2.99
C SER A 75 10.86 -1.44 -3.75
N VAL A 76 9.71 -1.59 -3.08
CA VAL A 76 8.42 -1.05 -3.52
C VAL A 76 7.93 -0.11 -2.44
N PHE A 77 7.56 1.09 -2.83
CA PHE A 77 7.06 2.12 -1.94
C PHE A 77 5.57 2.33 -2.15
N PHE A 78 4.85 2.55 -1.06
CA PHE A 78 3.41 2.77 -1.04
C PHE A 78 3.09 4.08 -0.36
N ALA A 79 2.29 4.92 -1.01
CA ALA A 79 1.68 6.08 -0.40
C ALA A 79 0.31 5.68 0.17
N PHE A 80 0.16 5.80 1.48
CA PHE A 80 -1.11 5.52 2.17
C PHE A 80 -1.84 6.83 2.44
N HIS A 81 -3.01 6.98 1.81
CA HIS A 81 -3.87 8.15 1.96
C HIS A 81 -4.40 8.30 3.39
N GLY A 82 -4.72 7.20 4.01
CA GLY A 82 -5.21 7.14 5.38
C GLY A 82 -6.69 6.80 5.49
N SER A 83 -7.08 6.42 6.69
CA SER A 83 -8.44 5.94 6.98
C SER A 83 -9.41 7.10 7.27
N TRP A 84 -10.61 7.05 6.68
CA TRP A 84 -11.70 7.95 6.98
C TRP A 84 -12.80 7.31 7.86
N ASN A 85 -12.75 6.00 8.03
CA ASN A 85 -13.84 5.19 8.60
C ASN A 85 -13.34 4.15 9.62
N LYS A 86 -12.22 4.41 10.27
CA LYS A 86 -11.64 3.57 11.31
C LYS A 86 -11.71 4.28 12.67
N SER A 87 -11.95 3.55 13.74
CA SER A 87 -12.08 4.10 15.11
C SER A 87 -10.83 4.87 15.55
N ILE A 88 -9.65 4.40 15.15
CA ILE A 88 -8.38 5.09 15.35
C ILE A 88 -7.78 5.37 13.97
N PRO A 89 -7.51 6.63 13.61
CA PRO A 89 -6.90 6.98 12.33
C PRO A 89 -5.60 6.21 12.08
N ILE A 90 -5.43 5.69 10.86
CA ILE A 90 -4.26 4.90 10.45
C ILE A 90 -3.94 5.16 8.97
N GLY A 91 -2.73 4.87 8.57
CA GLY A 91 -2.20 5.20 7.24
C GLY A 91 -1.45 6.52 7.33
N TYR A 92 -1.69 7.46 6.41
CA TYR A 92 -1.05 8.79 6.38
C TYR A 92 0.48 8.72 6.41
N LYS A 93 1.04 7.82 5.61
CA LYS A 93 2.48 7.52 5.62
C LYS A 93 2.96 6.93 4.32
N VAL A 94 4.26 6.86 4.15
CA VAL A 94 4.93 6.05 3.14
C VAL A 94 5.49 4.80 3.79
N THR A 95 5.20 3.65 3.19
CA THR A 95 5.75 2.35 3.60
C THR A 95 6.64 1.80 2.51
N ARG A 96 7.70 1.12 2.91
CA ARG A 96 8.61 0.39 2.02
C ARG A 96 8.49 -1.11 2.24
N LEU A 97 8.28 -1.87 1.17
CA LEU A 97 8.54 -3.30 1.12
C LEU A 97 9.90 -3.53 0.47
N LYS A 98 10.75 -4.32 1.11
CA LYS A 98 12.02 -4.77 0.54
C LYS A 98 11.85 -6.16 -0.02
N LEU A 99 12.39 -6.38 -1.22
CA LEU A 99 12.34 -7.65 -1.93
C LEU A 99 13.71 -8.31 -1.98
N ASP A 100 13.75 -9.63 -2.09
CA ASP A 100 14.96 -10.36 -2.47
C ASP A 100 15.18 -10.28 -4.00
N SER A 101 16.25 -10.92 -4.48
CA SER A 101 16.57 -10.96 -5.92
C SER A 101 15.56 -11.73 -6.77
N MET A 102 14.67 -12.52 -6.15
CA MET A 102 13.62 -13.29 -6.81
C MET A 102 12.26 -12.56 -6.76
N GLY A 103 12.20 -11.40 -6.07
CA GLY A 103 10.97 -10.62 -5.91
C GLY A 103 10.11 -11.01 -4.69
N ASN A 104 10.61 -11.88 -3.80
CA ASN A 104 9.88 -12.19 -2.58
C ASN A 104 10.03 -11.06 -1.56
N ILE A 105 8.96 -10.76 -0.84
CA ILE A 105 8.94 -9.73 0.19
C ILE A 105 9.67 -10.26 1.43
N ILE A 106 10.75 -9.59 1.83
CA ILE A 106 11.60 -9.98 2.97
C ILE A 106 11.49 -9.05 4.17
N SER A 107 11.03 -7.82 3.99
CA SER A 107 10.76 -6.90 5.10
C SER A 107 9.75 -5.82 4.74
N HIS A 108 9.15 -5.24 5.77
CA HIS A 108 8.20 -4.13 5.74
C HIS A 108 8.64 -3.10 6.76
N GLU A 109 8.70 -1.83 6.37
CA GLU A 109 9.06 -0.72 7.25
C GLU A 109 8.24 0.53 6.95
N ASP A 110 7.91 1.32 7.97
CA ASP A 110 7.43 2.67 7.79
C ASP A 110 8.60 3.55 7.35
N PHE A 111 8.53 4.07 6.13
CA PHE A 111 9.62 4.83 5.53
C PHE A 111 9.53 6.31 5.86
N ILE A 112 8.34 6.90 5.77
CA ILE A 112 8.05 8.28 6.19
C ILE A 112 6.73 8.27 6.94
N ASN A 113 6.71 8.78 8.17
CA ASN A 113 5.53 8.79 9.03
C ASN A 113 5.42 10.13 9.75
N VAL A 114 5.01 11.18 9.01
CA VAL A 114 5.01 12.58 9.51
C VAL A 114 3.67 13.29 9.34
N TRP A 115 2.66 12.62 8.78
CA TRP A 115 1.35 13.23 8.49
C TRP A 115 0.32 13.08 9.61
N PHE A 116 0.82 13.13 10.87
CA PHE A 116 -0.02 13.24 12.06
C PHE A 116 0.39 14.44 12.90
N ASN A 117 -0.60 15.16 13.39
CA ASN A 117 -0.44 16.19 14.41
C ASN A 117 -0.16 15.56 15.78
N LYS A 118 0.26 16.37 16.75
CA LYS A 118 0.53 15.90 18.12
C LYS A 118 -0.73 15.37 18.84
N ASP A 119 -1.91 15.79 18.42
CA ASP A 119 -3.19 15.32 18.94
C ASP A 119 -3.70 14.04 18.27
N GLY A 120 -2.93 13.49 17.32
CA GLY A 120 -3.26 12.29 16.58
C GLY A 120 -4.21 12.52 15.38
N SER A 121 -4.54 13.77 15.05
CA SER A 121 -5.29 14.10 13.84
C SER A 121 -4.39 14.07 12.60
N PRO A 122 -4.93 13.70 11.42
CA PRO A 122 -4.16 13.77 10.17
C PRO A 122 -3.76 15.22 9.82
N SER A 123 -2.54 15.38 9.30
CA SER A 123 -2.01 16.66 8.82
C SER A 123 -1.76 16.70 7.31
N GLY A 124 -2.10 15.63 6.59
CA GLY A 124 -2.01 15.48 5.15
C GLY A 124 -2.54 14.12 4.73
N SER A 125 -2.74 13.90 3.42
CA SER A 125 -3.21 12.64 2.84
C SER A 125 -2.51 12.39 1.52
N LEU A 126 -1.68 11.35 1.48
CA LEU A 126 -0.88 11.02 0.30
C LEU A 126 -1.70 10.31 -0.77
N VAL A 127 -1.53 10.67 -2.03
CA VAL A 127 -2.23 10.07 -3.16
C VAL A 127 -1.29 9.23 -4.00
N ASP A 128 -0.14 9.79 -4.40
CA ASP A 128 0.76 9.12 -5.31
C ASP A 128 2.22 9.28 -4.90
N ILE A 129 3.06 8.40 -5.41
CA ILE A 129 4.48 8.33 -5.10
C ILE A 129 5.26 7.96 -6.36
N GLU A 130 6.28 8.75 -6.69
CA GLU A 130 7.11 8.49 -7.86
C GLU A 130 8.56 8.90 -7.61
N TYR A 131 9.49 8.17 -8.21
CA TYR A 131 10.91 8.50 -8.21
C TYR A 131 11.32 9.14 -9.53
N SER A 132 12.07 10.26 -9.45
CA SER A 132 12.73 10.80 -10.64
C SER A 132 13.91 9.90 -11.08
N PRO A 133 14.38 10.02 -12.33
CA PRO A 133 15.58 9.31 -12.78
C PRO A 133 16.83 9.59 -11.95
N GLU A 134 16.90 10.75 -11.30
CA GLU A 134 17.99 11.16 -10.40
C GLU A 134 17.85 10.53 -8.99
N GLY A 135 16.72 9.87 -8.70
CA GLY A 135 16.44 9.21 -7.43
C GLY A 135 15.73 10.06 -6.39
N ASP A 136 15.31 11.28 -6.73
CA ASP A 136 14.48 12.09 -5.86
C ASP A 136 13.07 11.52 -5.77
N LEU A 137 12.49 11.54 -4.58
CA LEU A 137 11.14 11.06 -4.33
C LEU A 137 10.13 12.19 -4.37
N TYR A 138 9.07 12.03 -5.15
CA TYR A 138 7.93 12.94 -5.21
C TYR A 138 6.69 12.28 -4.60
N LEU A 139 5.96 13.04 -3.80
CA LEU A 139 4.72 12.62 -3.15
C LEU A 139 3.65 13.67 -3.38
N SER A 140 2.50 13.28 -3.89
CA SER A 140 1.34 14.17 -3.97
C SER A 140 0.44 14.01 -2.75
N ASP A 141 -0.14 15.14 -2.31
CA ASP A 141 -1.04 15.25 -1.15
C ASP A 141 -2.26 16.07 -1.57
N ASP A 142 -3.43 15.46 -1.60
CA ASP A 142 -4.67 16.10 -2.03
C ASP A 142 -5.36 16.90 -0.91
N PHE A 143 -5.09 16.52 0.34
CA PHE A 143 -5.63 17.26 1.50
C PHE A 143 -5.03 18.66 1.60
N LEU A 144 -3.73 18.79 1.35
CA LEU A 144 -3.02 20.08 1.37
C LEU A 144 -2.89 20.73 -0.01
N GLY A 145 -3.14 19.97 -1.10
CA GLY A 145 -2.98 20.46 -2.48
C GLY A 145 -1.52 20.74 -2.84
N VAL A 146 -0.58 19.91 -2.37
CA VAL A 146 0.87 20.09 -2.56
C VAL A 146 1.53 18.86 -3.14
N VAL A 147 2.73 19.05 -3.70
CA VAL A 147 3.65 17.97 -4.05
C VAL A 147 4.94 18.17 -3.26
N TYR A 148 5.30 17.16 -2.48
CA TYR A 148 6.57 17.12 -1.76
C TYR A 148 7.66 16.60 -2.66
N LYS A 149 8.85 17.16 -2.55
CA LYS A 149 10.09 16.62 -3.10
C LYS A 149 11.03 16.28 -1.96
N LEU A 150 11.46 15.03 -1.90
CA LEU A 150 12.47 14.57 -0.95
C LEU A 150 13.74 14.20 -1.70
N ASN A 151 14.84 14.86 -1.33
CA ASN A 151 16.15 14.51 -1.83
C ASN A 151 16.64 13.27 -1.09
N THR A 152 16.96 12.22 -1.81
CA THR A 152 17.34 10.93 -1.22
C THR A 152 18.85 10.71 -1.19
N HIS A 153 19.63 11.71 -1.57
CA HIS A 153 21.11 11.68 -1.63
C HIS A 153 21.76 11.82 -0.26
#